data_4136dc15b457dfec57c5074b321caf5c
#
_entry.id   4136dc15b457dfec57c5074b321caf5c
#
_cell.length_a   1.000
_cell.length_b   1.000
_cell.length_c   1.000
_cell.angle_alpha   90.00
_cell.angle_beta   90.00
_cell.angle_gamma   90.00
#
_symmetry.space_group_name_H-M   'P 1'
#
loop_
_entity.id
_entity.type
_entity.pdbx_description
1 polymer ?
#
loop_
_entity_poly.entity_id
_entity_poly.type
_entity_poly.pdbx_seq_one_letter_code
_entity_poly.pdbx_strand_id
1 'polypeptide(L)' 'MLHNHNVNRKNYQLSISKMKAMTKSELADKAGIRVQTLMNWCRPFHKELEALGMQRNMKVLPPNIVKFIAEKFAIDV' A
#
# COMPACT_ATOMS: atom_id res chain seq x y z
N MET A 1 32.78 -5.10 3.84
CA MET A 1 32.39 -5.02 3.78
C MET A 1 31.58 -4.98 3.88
N LEU A 2 31.63 -4.77 3.70
CA LEU A 2 31.05 -4.56 3.74
C LEU A 2 30.20 -4.63 3.60
N HIS A 3 30.25 -4.60 3.46
CA HIS A 3 29.45 -4.51 3.35
C HIS A 3 28.57 -4.70 3.30
N ASN A 4 28.98 -4.88 3.30
CA ASN A 4 28.24 -4.90 3.21
C ASN A 4 27.39 -5.09 3.54
N HIS A 5 27.64 -5.15 3.89
CA HIS A 5 26.92 -5.12 4.35
C HIS A 5 25.91 -4.44 4.77
N ASN A 6 25.81 -4.42 5.17
CA ASN A 6 25.28 -3.22 5.60
C ASN A 6 24.18 -2.66 4.71
N VAL A 7 24.24 -2.88 3.52
CA VAL A 7 23.26 -2.50 2.55
C VAL A 7 21.88 -3.08 2.87
N ASN A 8 21.85 -4.25 3.34
CA ASN A 8 20.58 -4.91 3.63
C ASN A 8 19.78 -4.17 4.66
N ARG A 9 20.42 -3.66 5.65
CA ARG A 9 19.70 -2.93 6.66
C ARG A 9 19.07 -1.70 6.11
N LYS A 10 19.79 -1.03 5.27
CA LYS A 10 19.27 0.17 4.66
C LYS A 10 18.07 -0.13 3.78
N ASN A 11 18.15 -1.20 3.03
CA ASN A 11 17.06 -1.56 2.17
C ASN A 11 15.79 -1.82 2.93
N TYR A 12 15.94 -2.47 4.05
CA TYR A 12 14.81 -2.76 4.89
C TYR A 12 14.12 -1.48 5.36
N GLN A 13 14.88 -0.54 5.84
CA GLN A 13 14.33 0.72 6.30
C GLN A 13 13.79 1.56 5.17
N LEU A 14 14.48 1.55 4.06
CA LEU A 14 14.05 2.30 2.91
C LEU A 14 12.73 1.77 2.36
N SER A 15 12.49 0.48 2.48
CA SER A 15 11.22 -0.07 2.07
C SER A 15 10.07 0.57 2.77
N ILE A 16 10.22 0.78 4.06
CA ILE A 16 9.17 1.39 4.85
C ILE A 16 9.01 2.85 4.49
N SER A 17 10.12 3.56 4.42
CA SER A 17 10.06 4.98 4.14
C SER A 17 9.75 5.27 2.68
N LYS A 18 9.91 4.29 1.82
CA LYS A 18 9.63 4.45 0.40
C LYS A 18 8.27 4.00 -0.01
N MET A 19 7.39 3.77 0.93
CA MET A 19 6.03 3.51 0.55
C MET A 19 5.53 4.67 -0.26
N LYS A 20 5.06 4.38 -1.46
CA LYS A 20 4.66 5.43 -2.36
C LYS A 20 3.21 5.33 -2.69
N ALA A 21 2.71 6.38 -3.29
CA ALA A 21 1.39 6.37 -3.88
C ALA A 21 1.33 5.26 -4.94
N MET A 22 0.20 4.63 -5.04
CA MET A 22 -0.07 3.61 -6.05
C MET A 22 -1.46 3.80 -6.59
N THR A 23 -1.65 3.41 -7.84
CA THR A 23 -3.01 3.36 -8.37
C THR A 23 -3.71 2.15 -7.75
N LYS A 24 -5.03 2.17 -7.82
CA LYS A 24 -5.82 1.02 -7.35
C LYS A 24 -5.43 -0.25 -8.11
N SER A 25 -5.16 -0.11 -9.41
CA SER A 25 -4.71 -1.22 -10.23
C SER A 25 -3.40 -1.80 -9.76
N GLU A 26 -2.44 -0.94 -9.48
CA GLU A 26 -1.14 -1.40 -9.02
C GLU A 26 -1.25 -2.15 -7.71
N LEU A 27 -2.04 -1.61 -6.79
CA LEU A 27 -2.21 -2.25 -5.50
C LEU A 27 -2.93 -3.58 -5.63
N ALA A 28 -3.95 -3.65 -6.48
CA ALA A 28 -4.65 -4.89 -6.74
C ALA A 28 -3.72 -5.93 -7.36
N ASP A 29 -2.87 -5.50 -8.28
CA ASP A 29 -1.87 -6.39 -8.88
C ASP A 29 -0.94 -6.97 -7.83
N LYS A 30 -0.49 -6.14 -6.90
CA LYS A 30 0.38 -6.60 -5.82
C LYS A 30 -0.31 -7.66 -4.97
N ALA A 31 -1.61 -7.54 -4.84
CA ALA A 31 -2.39 -8.51 -4.07
C ALA A 31 -2.82 -9.72 -4.89
N GLY A 32 -2.61 -9.69 -6.20
CA GLY A 32 -3.01 -10.77 -7.08
C GLY A 32 -4.51 -10.85 -7.29
N ILE A 33 -5.20 -9.71 -7.23
CA ILE A 33 -6.65 -9.66 -7.36
C ILE A 33 -7.05 -8.54 -8.30
N ARG A 34 -8.32 -8.48 -8.62
CA ARG A 34 -8.86 -7.41 -9.45
C ARG A 34 -9.16 -6.19 -8.61
N VAL A 35 -9.20 -5.04 -9.26
CA VAL A 35 -9.54 -3.78 -8.57
C VAL A 35 -10.88 -3.89 -7.88
N GLN A 36 -11.87 -4.47 -8.54
CA GLN A 36 -13.20 -4.61 -7.96
C GLN A 36 -13.15 -5.43 -6.66
N THR A 37 -12.37 -6.49 -6.66
CA THR A 37 -12.21 -7.32 -5.48
C THR A 37 -11.55 -6.53 -4.35
N LEU A 38 -10.52 -5.76 -4.70
CA LEU A 38 -9.83 -4.93 -3.73
C LEU A 38 -10.80 -3.92 -3.12
N MET A 39 -11.61 -3.28 -3.94
CA MET A 39 -12.58 -2.30 -3.45
C MET A 39 -13.62 -2.96 -2.55
N ASN A 40 -14.03 -4.18 -2.87
CA ASN A 40 -14.96 -4.92 -2.02
C ASN A 40 -14.34 -5.22 -0.65
N TRP A 41 -13.06 -5.57 -0.63
CA TRP A 41 -12.35 -5.80 0.62
C TRP A 41 -12.29 -4.54 1.47
N CYS A 42 -12.19 -3.39 0.82
CA CYS A 42 -12.05 -2.12 1.52
C CYS A 42 -13.35 -1.60 2.11
N ARG A 43 -14.50 -2.12 1.66
CA ARG A 43 -15.79 -1.61 2.11
C ARG A 43 -15.98 -1.55 3.62
N PRO A 44 -15.63 -2.61 4.37
CA PRO A 44 -15.80 -2.56 5.83
C PRO A 44 -14.96 -1.47 6.50
N PHE A 45 -13.93 -0.99 5.81
CA PHE A 45 -13.00 -0.01 6.37
C PHE A 45 -13.17 1.36 5.74
N HIS A 46 -14.30 1.59 5.11
CA HIS A 46 -14.49 2.80 4.34
C HIS A 46 -14.43 4.06 5.20
N LYS A 47 -14.89 3.99 6.44
CA LYS A 47 -14.79 5.15 7.32
C LYS A 47 -13.34 5.48 7.67
N GLU A 48 -12.57 4.46 7.96
CA GLU A 48 -11.16 4.66 8.25
C GLU A 48 -10.41 5.20 7.03
N LEU A 49 -10.73 4.67 5.87
CA LEU A 49 -10.09 5.13 4.64
C LEU A 49 -10.46 6.57 4.33
N GLU A 50 -11.69 6.96 4.56
CA GLU A 50 -12.09 8.35 4.38
C GLU A 50 -11.37 9.26 5.35
N ALA A 51 -11.19 8.82 6.57
CA ALA A 51 -10.45 9.59 7.56
C ALA A 51 -8.99 9.80 7.14
N LEU A 52 -8.46 8.89 6.33
CA LEU A 52 -7.10 9.02 5.78
C LEU A 52 -7.07 9.86 4.51
N GLY A 53 -8.21 10.31 4.02
CA GLY A 53 -8.27 11.15 2.84
C GLY A 53 -8.70 10.44 1.57
N MET A 54 -9.16 9.20 1.66
CA MET A 54 -9.57 8.49 0.47
C MET A 54 -10.89 9.03 -0.06
N GLN A 55 -10.91 9.25 -1.38
CA GLN A 55 -12.10 9.76 -2.06
C GLN A 55 -12.59 8.73 -3.06
N ARG A 56 -13.88 8.83 -3.39
CA ARG A 56 -14.53 7.85 -4.24
C ARG A 56 -13.87 7.69 -5.60
N ASN A 57 -13.54 8.80 -6.23
CA ASN A 57 -13.00 8.78 -7.60
C ASN A 57 -11.49 8.89 -7.66
N MET A 58 -10.84 8.61 -6.55
CA MET A 58 -9.40 8.73 -6.46
C MET A 58 -8.73 7.64 -7.28
N LYS A 59 -7.93 8.01 -8.25
CA LYS A 59 -7.20 7.04 -9.06
C LYS A 59 -5.92 6.59 -8.41
N VAL A 60 -5.23 7.52 -7.79
CA VAL A 60 -3.95 7.24 -7.13
C VAL A 60 -4.16 7.34 -5.64
N LEU A 61 -3.78 6.30 -4.93
CA LEU A 61 -3.91 6.26 -3.49
C LEU A 61 -2.63 6.79 -2.86
N PRO A 62 -2.74 7.76 -1.96
CA PRO A 62 -1.52 8.29 -1.31
C PRO A 62 -0.87 7.24 -0.41
N PRO A 63 0.39 7.45 -0.03
CA PRO A 63 1.14 6.44 0.72
C PRO A 63 0.47 5.99 2.01
N ASN A 64 -0.18 6.89 2.74
CA ASN A 64 -0.82 6.51 3.98
C ASN A 64 -1.99 5.53 3.75
N ILE A 65 -2.71 5.71 2.65
CA ILE A 65 -3.80 4.81 2.31
C ILE A 65 -3.25 3.48 1.82
N VAL A 66 -2.21 3.51 0.99
CA VAL A 66 -1.54 2.29 0.52
C VAL A 66 -1.07 1.48 1.72
N LYS A 67 -0.44 2.15 2.67
CA LYS A 67 0.07 1.48 3.85
C LYS A 67 -1.05 0.83 4.65
N PHE A 68 -2.14 1.57 4.85
CA PHE A 68 -3.28 1.05 5.60
C PHE A 68 -3.83 -0.22 4.96
N ILE A 69 -4.06 -0.17 3.65
CA ILE A 69 -4.63 -1.30 2.93
C ILE A 69 -3.66 -2.47 2.91
N ALA A 70 -2.39 -2.19 2.67
CA ALA A 70 -1.39 -3.24 2.62
C ALA A 70 -1.28 -3.97 3.96
N GLU A 71 -1.34 -3.23 5.06
CA GLU A 71 -1.27 -3.83 6.38
C GLU A 71 -2.53 -4.60 6.73
N LYS A 72 -3.69 -4.06 6.36
CA LYS A 72 -4.97 -4.71 6.66
C LYS A 72 -5.10 -6.05 5.98
N PHE A 73 -4.64 -6.14 4.75
CA PHE A 73 -4.85 -7.33 3.94
C PHE A 73 -3.57 -8.09 3.66
N ALA A 74 -2.51 -7.75 4.37
CA ALA A 74 -1.20 -8.40 4.23
C ALA A 74 -0.73 -8.42 2.77
N ILE A 75 -0.89 -7.30 2.08
CA ILE A 75 -0.42 -7.16 0.71
C ILE A 75 1.04 -6.78 0.73
N ASP A 76 1.82 -7.49 -0.03
CA ASP A 76 3.26 -7.28 -0.09
C ASP A 76 3.54 -6.19 -1.12
N VAL A 77 3.74 -5.00 -0.66
CA VAL A 77 4.07 -3.85 -1.51
C VAL A 77 5.55 -3.45 -1.32
#